data_46b9ada9366fb0e36d1fd5f28c36fbed
#
_entry.id   46b9ada9366fb0e36d1fd5f28c36fbed
#
_cell.length_a   1.000
_cell.length_b   1.000
_cell.length_c   1.000
_cell.angle_alpha   90.00
_cell.angle_beta   90.00
_cell.angle_gamma   90.00
#
_symmetry.space_group_name_H-M   'P 1'
#
loop_
_entity.id
_entity.type
_entity.pdbx_description
1 polymer ?
#
loop_
_entity_poly.entity_id
_entity_poly.type
_entity_poly.pdbx_seq_one_letter_code
_entity_poly.pdbx_strand_id
1 'polypeptide(L)'
;TRDPKVHSGNPFLVEVGIVYGGGLPKDQTVQILRFANRVPLLYQQGACVITKAIENTDWRRYGLEQRGGSGIPFGPAIIMVHVASTKVPFTSEAKEAIANLPEVQAEIELALKICGRSLKTHLNKRETKSKTRVKFEIVQEILPLIAQKSAKIVGKPVPKLSGSITKIMNVVWVDDTVTFEKGRHKVRVSIYNYTPQAQRFNLHMVLPPGAFDYQGLQFFPTEVREDGKASWELPKIASTDRLDLMFHLKGLNKDDYDENEIYASGINPVFIIGAEPLPGDWDLKGLQVTESVEPPVQEEEEDEVDYDESTEALNDD
;
A
#
# COMPACT_ATOMS: atom_id res chain seq x y z
N THR A 1 3.61 -17.52 5.60
CA THR A 1 4.01 -18.93 5.80
C THR A 1 4.96 -19.35 4.70
N ARG A 2 6.01 -20.10 5.05
CA ARG A 2 6.97 -20.68 4.11
C ARG A 2 6.69 -22.17 3.96
N ASP A 3 7.15 -22.78 2.87
CA ASP A 3 7.07 -24.23 2.70
C ASP A 3 7.90 -24.94 3.75
N PRO A 4 7.45 -26.11 4.24
CA PRO A 4 8.20 -26.90 5.23
C PRO A 4 9.60 -27.24 4.74
N LYS A 5 10.58 -27.14 5.64
CA LYS A 5 11.97 -27.57 5.44
C LYS A 5 12.31 -28.70 6.41
N VAL A 6 13.43 -29.37 6.16
CA VAL A 6 13.90 -30.47 7.02
C VAL A 6 15.29 -30.11 7.52
N HIS A 7 15.51 -30.24 8.83
CA HIS A 7 16.80 -30.15 9.48
C HIS A 7 17.03 -31.39 10.33
N SER A 8 18.15 -32.11 10.09
CA SER A 8 18.50 -33.35 10.83
C SER A 8 17.34 -34.37 10.91
N GLY A 9 16.60 -34.57 9.80
CA GLY A 9 15.46 -35.49 9.72
C GLY A 9 14.16 -34.98 10.36
N ASN A 10 14.14 -33.77 10.96
CA ASN A 10 12.95 -33.19 11.56
C ASN A 10 12.39 -32.06 10.66
N PRO A 11 11.13 -32.15 10.25
CA PRO A 11 10.49 -31.07 9.51
C PRO A 11 10.27 -29.86 10.39
N PHE A 12 10.43 -28.66 9.81
CA PHE A 12 10.07 -27.41 10.45
C PHE A 12 9.41 -26.43 9.46
N LEU A 13 8.58 -25.54 9.98
CA LEU A 13 7.84 -24.54 9.25
C LEU A 13 8.09 -23.18 9.90
N VAL A 14 8.21 -22.13 9.10
CA VAL A 14 8.37 -20.75 9.57
C VAL A 14 7.20 -19.91 9.08
N GLU A 15 6.58 -19.18 10.00
CA GLU A 15 5.53 -18.21 9.75
C GLU A 15 5.97 -16.85 10.30
N VAL A 16 5.77 -15.80 9.51
CA VAL A 16 6.09 -14.42 9.89
C VAL A 16 4.91 -13.54 9.60
N GLY A 17 4.60 -12.66 10.54
CA GLY A 17 3.63 -11.57 10.38
C GLY A 17 4.24 -10.25 10.81
N ILE A 18 3.87 -9.18 10.13
CA ILE A 18 4.23 -7.80 10.49
C ILE A 18 2.95 -6.99 10.60
N VAL A 19 2.76 -6.34 11.73
CA VAL A 19 1.72 -5.32 11.95
C VAL A 19 2.41 -3.96 11.93
N TYR A 20 1.85 -2.98 11.22
CA TYR A 20 2.46 -1.66 11.07
C TYR A 20 1.41 -0.54 11.23
N GLY A 21 1.77 0.52 11.96
CA GLY A 21 0.94 1.72 12.09
C GLY A 21 0.00 1.70 13.29
N GLY A 22 -1.21 2.29 13.11
CA GLY A 22 -2.16 2.46 14.21
C GLY A 22 -1.59 3.29 15.37
N GLY A 23 -1.95 2.94 16.59
CA GLY A 23 -1.46 3.57 17.83
C GLY A 23 -0.05 3.17 18.27
N LEU A 24 0.72 2.44 17.44
CA LEU A 24 2.08 2.00 17.80
C LEU A 24 3.07 3.18 17.84
N PRO A 25 4.00 3.21 18.82
CA PRO A 25 4.98 4.29 18.94
C PRO A 25 5.99 4.26 17.78
N LYS A 26 6.28 5.44 17.21
CA LYS A 26 7.15 5.58 16.05
C LYS A 26 8.64 5.66 16.39
N ASP A 27 8.96 6.10 17.60
CA ASP A 27 10.29 6.42 18.10
C ASP A 27 10.92 5.32 18.97
N GLN A 28 10.26 4.19 19.08
CA GLN A 28 10.70 3.02 19.84
C GLN A 28 11.13 1.89 18.92
N THR A 29 11.91 0.95 19.47
CA THR A 29 12.20 -0.30 18.78
C THR A 29 10.94 -1.11 18.57
N VAL A 30 10.86 -1.81 17.44
CA VAL A 30 9.72 -2.68 17.13
C VAL A 30 9.58 -3.76 18.20
N GLN A 31 8.35 -4.11 18.52
CA GLN A 31 8.06 -5.22 19.40
C GLN A 31 8.24 -6.54 18.65
N ILE A 32 8.94 -7.49 19.26
CA ILE A 32 9.17 -8.82 18.69
C ILE A 32 8.36 -9.85 19.50
N LEU A 33 7.46 -10.55 18.84
CA LEU A 33 6.71 -11.67 19.38
C LEU A 33 7.25 -12.98 18.81
N ARG A 34 7.74 -13.86 19.66
CA ARG A 34 8.40 -15.12 19.29
C ARG A 34 7.59 -16.29 19.76
N PHE A 35 7.35 -17.25 18.88
CA PHE A 35 6.58 -18.46 19.19
C PHE A 35 7.29 -19.72 18.69
N ALA A 36 7.17 -20.79 19.47
CA ALA A 36 7.56 -22.15 19.09
C ALA A 36 6.40 -23.12 19.34
N ASN A 37 5.93 -23.82 18.33
CA ASN A 37 4.76 -24.72 18.43
C ASN A 37 3.57 -24.05 19.16
N ARG A 38 3.25 -22.78 18.79
CA ARG A 38 2.19 -21.95 19.37
C ARG A 38 2.43 -21.47 20.82
N VAL A 39 3.58 -21.79 21.43
CA VAL A 39 3.95 -21.34 22.76
C VAL A 39 4.78 -20.05 22.65
N PRO A 40 4.44 -18.98 23.36
CA PRO A 40 5.23 -17.75 23.35
C PRO A 40 6.57 -17.94 24.07
N LEU A 41 7.65 -17.39 23.49
CA LEU A 41 8.99 -17.39 24.07
C LEU A 41 9.23 -16.05 24.77
N LEU A 42 9.03 -16.00 26.09
CA LEU A 42 9.03 -14.74 26.85
C LEU A 42 10.44 -14.30 27.29
N TYR A 43 11.36 -15.25 27.49
CA TYR A 43 12.68 -15.01 28.08
C TYR A 43 13.81 -15.25 27.06
N GLN A 44 15.06 -14.92 27.42
CA GLN A 44 16.27 -15.13 26.63
C GLN A 44 16.20 -14.62 25.18
N GLN A 45 15.63 -13.43 25.00
CA GLN A 45 15.41 -12.85 23.66
C GLN A 45 16.70 -12.78 22.84
N GLY A 46 17.82 -12.30 23.38
CA GLY A 46 19.09 -12.14 22.67
C GLY A 46 19.78 -13.45 22.27
N ALA A 47 19.46 -14.59 22.93
CA ALA A 47 20.00 -15.90 22.60
C ALA A 47 19.20 -16.63 21.52
N CYS A 48 18.01 -16.12 21.16
CA CYS A 48 17.08 -16.79 20.25
C CYS A 48 17.43 -16.51 18.79
N VAL A 49 17.43 -17.56 17.93
CA VAL A 49 17.66 -17.42 16.50
C VAL A 49 16.67 -16.46 15.81
N ILE A 50 15.43 -16.40 16.31
CA ILE A 50 14.43 -15.47 15.77
C ILE A 50 14.90 -14.02 15.90
N THR A 51 15.36 -13.63 17.09
CA THR A 51 15.87 -12.27 17.33
C THR A 51 17.09 -11.99 16.46
N LYS A 52 18.03 -12.92 16.38
CA LYS A 52 19.24 -12.79 15.54
C LYS A 52 18.90 -12.62 14.06
N ALA A 53 17.94 -13.37 13.54
CA ALA A 53 17.48 -13.22 12.17
C ALA A 53 16.85 -11.84 11.90
N ILE A 54 16.10 -11.30 12.86
CA ILE A 54 15.54 -9.95 12.78
C ILE A 54 16.65 -8.91 12.82
N GLU A 55 17.61 -9.03 13.72
CA GLU A 55 18.74 -8.11 13.85
C GLU A 55 19.65 -8.09 12.61
N ASN A 56 19.83 -9.24 11.96
CA ASN A 56 20.66 -9.38 10.76
C ASN A 56 19.95 -8.94 9.47
N THR A 57 18.65 -8.76 9.51
CA THR A 57 17.88 -8.27 8.35
C THR A 57 18.04 -6.76 8.21
N ASP A 58 18.44 -6.27 7.02
CA ASP A 58 18.52 -4.83 6.72
C ASP A 58 17.11 -4.25 6.49
N TRP A 59 16.49 -3.77 7.56
CA TRP A 59 15.13 -3.24 7.59
C TRP A 59 14.99 -1.87 6.91
N ARG A 60 16.07 -1.12 6.72
CA ARG A 60 16.06 0.17 6.00
C ARG A 60 15.54 0.00 4.57
N ARG A 61 15.85 -1.13 3.94
CA ARG A 61 15.33 -1.49 2.62
C ARG A 61 13.80 -1.61 2.59
N TYR A 62 13.19 -1.89 3.73
CA TYR A 62 11.75 -2.11 3.88
C TYR A 62 11.02 -0.92 4.53
N GLY A 63 11.75 0.17 4.81
CA GLY A 63 11.16 1.42 5.30
C GLY A 63 11.06 1.54 6.82
N LEU A 64 11.73 0.64 7.57
CA LEU A 64 11.94 0.81 9.01
C LEU A 64 13.32 1.40 9.27
N GLU A 65 13.42 2.25 10.27
CA GLU A 65 14.69 2.83 10.67
C GLU A 65 15.55 1.79 11.42
N GLN A 66 16.84 1.73 11.13
CA GLN A 66 17.78 0.80 11.78
C GLN A 66 19.15 1.47 11.91
N ARG A 67 19.58 1.69 13.14
CA ARG A 67 20.85 2.36 13.44
C ARG A 67 22.02 1.44 13.09
N GLY A 68 22.99 1.96 12.35
CA GLY A 68 24.16 1.17 11.94
C GLY A 68 23.90 0.02 10.96
N GLY A 69 22.65 -0.17 10.50
CA GLY A 69 22.29 -1.19 9.50
C GLY A 69 22.10 -2.61 10.06
N SER A 70 22.18 -2.79 11.37
CA SER A 70 21.93 -4.04 12.09
C SER A 70 21.24 -3.76 13.43
N GLY A 71 20.80 -4.82 14.11
CA GLY A 71 20.05 -4.71 15.36
C GLY A 71 18.53 -4.60 15.14
N ILE A 72 17.81 -4.46 16.24
CA ILE A 72 16.34 -4.37 16.20
C ILE A 72 15.95 -3.04 15.54
N PRO A 73 15.08 -3.03 14.51
CA PRO A 73 14.64 -1.80 13.87
C PRO A 73 13.76 -0.93 14.76
N PHE A 74 13.64 0.36 14.41
CA PHE A 74 12.75 1.33 15.03
C PHE A 74 11.55 1.59 14.12
N GLY A 75 10.41 1.85 14.75
CA GLY A 75 9.19 2.24 14.04
C GLY A 75 7.93 1.64 14.65
N PRO A 76 6.76 2.08 14.18
CA PRO A 76 5.48 1.65 14.70
C PRO A 76 5.09 0.27 14.15
N ALA A 77 5.84 -0.77 14.54
CA ALA A 77 5.63 -2.11 14.03
C ALA A 77 5.74 -3.19 15.13
N ILE A 78 5.06 -4.31 14.90
CA ILE A 78 5.21 -5.55 15.65
C ILE A 78 5.61 -6.63 14.67
N ILE A 79 6.70 -7.34 14.95
CA ILE A 79 7.16 -8.47 14.15
C ILE A 79 6.87 -9.76 14.92
N MET A 80 6.06 -10.63 14.34
CA MET A 80 5.71 -11.94 14.90
C MET A 80 6.40 -13.02 14.10
N VAL A 81 7.08 -13.94 14.78
CA VAL A 81 7.70 -15.09 14.16
C VAL A 81 7.32 -16.36 14.93
N HIS A 82 6.82 -17.33 14.20
CA HIS A 82 6.45 -18.64 14.70
C HIS A 82 7.26 -19.72 13.98
N VAL A 83 7.88 -20.59 14.76
CA VAL A 83 8.58 -21.78 14.26
C VAL A 83 7.84 -23.00 14.77
N ALA A 84 7.30 -23.80 13.86
CA ALA A 84 6.67 -25.08 14.16
C ALA A 84 7.59 -26.22 13.73
N SER A 85 7.80 -27.22 14.58
CA SER A 85 8.60 -28.40 14.27
C SER A 85 8.20 -29.58 15.16
N THR A 86 8.37 -30.78 14.64
CA THR A 86 8.25 -32.02 15.46
C THR A 86 9.25 -32.03 16.59
N LYS A 87 10.43 -31.41 16.39
CA LYS A 87 11.48 -31.29 17.40
C LYS A 87 12.13 -29.93 17.29
N VAL A 88 11.59 -28.93 18.05
CA VAL A 88 12.17 -27.58 18.09
C VAL A 88 13.55 -27.63 18.75
N PRO A 89 14.60 -27.13 18.12
CA PRO A 89 15.94 -27.09 18.69
C PRO A 89 16.06 -25.94 19.70
N PHE A 90 15.73 -26.17 20.96
CA PHE A 90 15.87 -25.19 22.02
C PHE A 90 17.32 -25.09 22.53
N THR A 91 17.69 -23.93 23.08
CA THR A 91 19.02 -23.67 23.68
C THR A 91 19.19 -24.39 25.03
N SER A 92 18.08 -24.65 25.73
CA SER A 92 18.04 -25.26 27.06
C SER A 92 16.75 -26.05 27.28
N GLU A 93 16.69 -26.82 28.35
CA GLU A 93 15.51 -27.59 28.78
C GLU A 93 14.34 -26.65 29.16
N ALA A 94 14.63 -25.39 29.56
CA ALA A 94 13.61 -24.39 29.86
C ALA A 94 12.79 -23.94 28.64
N LYS A 95 13.22 -24.27 27.40
CA LYS A 95 12.53 -24.00 26.12
C LYS A 95 12.23 -22.49 25.90
N GLU A 96 13.11 -21.61 26.37
CA GLU A 96 12.91 -20.16 26.32
C GLU A 96 13.42 -19.50 25.02
N ALA A 97 14.36 -20.16 24.35
CA ALA A 97 14.95 -19.68 23.09
C ALA A 97 15.26 -20.85 22.14
N ILE A 98 15.08 -20.59 20.85
CA ILE A 98 15.45 -21.54 19.78
C ILE A 98 16.93 -21.35 19.48
N ALA A 99 17.65 -22.48 19.39
CA ALA A 99 19.09 -22.52 19.10
C ALA A 99 19.40 -21.90 17.72
N ASN A 100 20.57 -21.27 17.62
CA ASN A 100 21.02 -20.66 16.38
C ASN A 100 21.54 -21.73 15.40
N LEU A 101 20.62 -22.29 14.61
CA LEU A 101 20.93 -23.20 13.52
C LEU A 101 20.90 -22.44 12.20
N PRO A 102 21.94 -22.54 11.35
CA PRO A 102 22.03 -21.78 10.09
C PRO A 102 20.83 -21.99 9.17
N GLU A 103 20.31 -23.20 9.05
CA GLU A 103 19.18 -23.51 8.18
C GLU A 103 17.88 -22.88 8.68
N VAL A 104 17.65 -22.89 10.00
CA VAL A 104 16.47 -22.26 10.62
C VAL A 104 16.57 -20.76 10.51
N GLN A 105 17.75 -20.19 10.77
CA GLN A 105 17.99 -18.74 10.63
C GLN A 105 17.75 -18.28 9.19
N ALA A 106 18.32 -18.98 8.20
CA ALA A 106 18.16 -18.63 6.79
C ALA A 106 16.67 -18.63 6.36
N GLU A 107 15.90 -19.62 6.81
CA GLU A 107 14.48 -19.71 6.47
C GLU A 107 13.65 -18.58 7.14
N ILE A 108 13.98 -18.22 8.38
CA ILE A 108 13.38 -17.07 9.06
C ILE A 108 13.72 -15.77 8.29
N GLU A 109 14.98 -15.54 7.91
CA GLU A 109 15.40 -14.37 7.14
C GLU A 109 14.67 -14.27 5.79
N LEU A 110 14.48 -15.40 5.09
CA LEU A 110 13.70 -15.43 3.85
C LEU A 110 12.24 -15.04 4.07
N ALA A 111 11.61 -15.54 5.13
CA ALA A 111 10.25 -15.17 5.50
C ALA A 111 10.14 -13.67 5.86
N LEU A 112 11.08 -13.14 6.65
CA LEU A 112 11.16 -11.72 7.00
C LEU A 112 11.32 -10.84 5.75
N LYS A 113 12.14 -11.24 4.78
CA LYS A 113 12.32 -10.52 3.51
C LYS A 113 11.04 -10.46 2.67
N ILE A 114 10.22 -11.51 2.71
CA ILE A 114 8.91 -11.52 2.01
C ILE A 114 7.96 -10.51 2.67
N CYS A 115 7.78 -10.58 3.99
CA CYS A 115 6.94 -9.64 4.73
C CYS A 115 7.46 -8.20 4.62
N GLY A 116 8.78 -8.01 4.66
CA GLY A 116 9.42 -6.70 4.48
C GLY A 116 9.12 -6.08 3.12
N ARG A 117 9.12 -6.87 2.04
CA ARG A 117 8.72 -6.38 0.70
C ARG A 117 7.27 -5.93 0.67
N SER A 118 6.36 -6.69 1.29
CA SER A 118 4.94 -6.30 1.40
C SER A 118 4.79 -5.00 2.20
N LEU A 119 5.50 -4.86 3.32
CA LEU A 119 5.53 -3.62 4.10
C LEU A 119 6.03 -2.44 3.26
N LYS A 120 7.15 -2.61 2.53
CA LYS A 120 7.70 -1.55 1.65
C LYS A 120 6.71 -1.12 0.58
N THR A 121 6.00 -2.08 -0.03
CA THR A 121 4.96 -1.79 -1.02
C THR A 121 3.84 -0.94 -0.40
N HIS A 122 3.37 -1.31 0.79
CA HIS A 122 2.36 -0.54 1.52
C HIS A 122 2.84 0.89 1.83
N LEU A 123 4.06 1.04 2.36
CA LEU A 123 4.62 2.36 2.67
C LEU A 123 4.80 3.25 1.43
N ASN A 124 5.27 2.68 0.31
CA ASN A 124 5.41 3.41 -0.95
C ASN A 124 4.05 3.88 -1.46
N LYS A 125 2.99 3.08 -1.33
CA LYS A 125 1.63 3.47 -1.72
C LYS A 125 1.14 4.67 -0.90
N ARG A 126 1.32 4.64 0.43
CA ARG A 126 0.98 5.78 1.30
C ARG A 126 1.76 7.05 0.92
N GLU A 127 3.05 6.92 0.65
CA GLU A 127 3.87 8.05 0.21
C GLU A 127 3.41 8.61 -1.13
N THR A 128 3.10 7.74 -2.10
CA THR A 128 2.58 8.15 -3.41
C THR A 128 1.24 8.84 -3.28
N LYS A 129 0.31 8.31 -2.46
CA LYS A 129 -0.98 8.95 -2.17
C LYS A 129 -0.78 10.36 -1.58
N SER A 130 0.12 10.50 -0.60
CA SER A 130 0.44 11.79 0.02
C SER A 130 1.04 12.79 -0.97
N LYS A 131 2.01 12.37 -1.79
CA LYS A 131 2.63 13.23 -2.83
C LYS A 131 1.61 13.67 -3.88
N THR A 132 0.70 12.77 -4.27
CA THR A 132 -0.36 13.10 -5.23
C THR A 132 -1.35 14.10 -4.65
N ARG A 133 -1.69 13.99 -3.36
CA ARG A 133 -2.54 14.96 -2.68
C ARG A 133 -1.92 16.36 -2.69
N VAL A 134 -0.64 16.49 -2.32
CA VAL A 134 0.07 17.79 -2.38
C VAL A 134 0.12 18.34 -3.81
N LYS A 135 0.42 17.49 -4.79
CA LYS A 135 0.41 17.87 -6.21
C LYS A 135 -0.97 18.37 -6.65
N PHE A 136 -2.03 17.73 -6.18
CA PHE A 136 -3.40 18.10 -6.45
C PHE A 136 -3.77 19.47 -5.87
N GLU A 137 -3.43 19.72 -4.59
CA GLU A 137 -3.65 21.00 -3.93
C GLU A 137 -2.97 22.14 -4.71
N ILE A 138 -1.71 21.94 -5.12
CA ILE A 138 -0.95 22.89 -5.93
C ILE A 138 -1.66 23.15 -7.27
N VAL A 139 -2.10 22.10 -7.95
CA VAL A 139 -2.76 22.24 -9.27
C VAL A 139 -4.11 22.93 -9.15
N GLN A 140 -4.90 22.64 -8.11
CA GLN A 140 -6.22 23.24 -7.90
C GLN A 140 -6.17 24.69 -7.42
N GLU A 141 -5.23 25.04 -6.58
CA GLU A 141 -5.16 26.36 -5.96
C GLU A 141 -4.24 27.32 -6.71
N ILE A 142 -3.04 26.87 -7.06
CA ILE A 142 -1.99 27.75 -7.58
C ILE A 142 -2.12 27.94 -9.08
N LEU A 143 -2.45 26.89 -9.86
CA LEU A 143 -2.54 27.01 -11.31
C LEU A 143 -3.58 28.02 -11.79
N PRO A 144 -4.82 28.09 -11.22
CA PRO A 144 -5.78 29.13 -11.56
C PRO A 144 -5.31 30.55 -11.21
N LEU A 145 -4.63 30.71 -10.06
CA LEU A 145 -4.09 32.01 -9.65
C LEU A 145 -3.01 32.52 -10.60
N ILE A 146 -2.10 31.61 -11.03
CA ILE A 146 -1.08 31.93 -12.03
C ILE A 146 -1.75 32.35 -13.34
N ALA A 147 -2.72 31.55 -13.81
CA ALA A 147 -3.43 31.82 -15.05
C ALA A 147 -4.17 33.18 -15.03
N GLN A 148 -4.83 33.49 -13.92
CA GLN A 148 -5.51 34.80 -13.74
C GLN A 148 -4.53 35.95 -13.73
N LYS A 149 -3.43 35.87 -12.98
CA LYS A 149 -2.40 36.92 -12.93
C LYS A 149 -1.74 37.12 -14.30
N SER A 150 -1.40 36.03 -14.97
CA SER A 150 -0.80 36.11 -16.32
C SER A 150 -1.75 36.67 -17.35
N ALA A 151 -3.03 36.28 -17.33
CA ALA A 151 -4.06 36.80 -18.21
C ALA A 151 -4.25 38.31 -18.02
N LYS A 152 -4.24 38.79 -16.75
CA LYS A 152 -4.33 40.21 -16.40
C LYS A 152 -3.14 41.04 -16.94
N ILE A 153 -1.92 40.49 -16.83
CA ILE A 153 -0.70 41.16 -17.33
C ILE A 153 -0.72 41.24 -18.85
N VAL A 154 -1.15 40.20 -19.53
CA VAL A 154 -1.16 40.11 -21.00
C VAL A 154 -2.41 40.77 -21.61
N GLY A 155 -3.41 41.12 -20.81
CA GLY A 155 -4.69 41.66 -21.28
C GLY A 155 -5.56 40.68 -22.07
N LYS A 156 -5.42 39.39 -21.81
CA LYS A 156 -6.16 38.30 -22.46
C LYS A 156 -7.10 37.56 -21.47
N PRO A 157 -8.16 36.91 -21.96
CA PRO A 157 -9.01 36.09 -21.11
C PRO A 157 -8.25 34.93 -20.48
N VAL A 158 -8.68 34.49 -19.28
CA VAL A 158 -8.10 33.36 -18.59
C VAL A 158 -8.29 32.09 -19.45
N PRO A 159 -7.22 31.33 -19.77
CA PRO A 159 -7.32 30.12 -20.58
C PRO A 159 -8.07 29.00 -19.83
N LYS A 160 -8.68 28.09 -20.60
CA LYS A 160 -9.26 26.86 -20.02
C LYS A 160 -8.13 25.95 -19.52
N LEU A 161 -8.14 25.64 -18.22
CA LEU A 161 -7.06 24.89 -17.57
C LEU A 161 -7.26 23.36 -17.57
N SER A 162 -8.44 22.87 -17.95
CA SER A 162 -8.77 21.43 -17.92
C SER A 162 -7.73 20.56 -18.63
N GLY A 163 -7.34 20.93 -19.87
CA GLY A 163 -6.34 20.20 -20.62
C GLY A 163 -4.92 20.21 -20.01
N SER A 164 -4.56 21.31 -19.31
CA SER A 164 -3.28 21.38 -18.60
C SER A 164 -3.33 20.53 -17.31
N ILE A 165 -4.43 20.57 -16.58
CA ILE A 165 -4.65 19.76 -15.37
C ILE A 165 -4.55 18.28 -15.70
N THR A 166 -5.24 17.80 -16.75
CA THR A 166 -5.20 16.39 -17.15
C THR A 166 -3.82 15.94 -17.59
N LYS A 167 -3.06 16.78 -18.30
CA LYS A 167 -1.66 16.44 -18.68
C LYS A 167 -0.72 16.38 -17.48
N ILE A 168 -0.91 17.26 -16.47
CA ILE A 168 -0.06 17.29 -15.28
C ILE A 168 -0.38 16.10 -14.35
N MET A 169 -1.65 15.79 -14.16
CA MET A 169 -2.10 14.73 -13.24
C MET A 169 -2.08 13.36 -13.90
N ASN A 170 -2.76 13.21 -15.02
CA ASN A 170 -2.94 11.98 -15.81
C ASN A 170 -3.27 10.73 -14.99
N VAL A 171 -4.12 10.89 -13.97
CA VAL A 171 -4.53 9.82 -13.07
C VAL A 171 -6.00 9.94 -12.68
N VAL A 172 -6.60 8.84 -12.29
CA VAL A 172 -7.80 8.82 -11.45
C VAL A 172 -7.32 8.81 -10.01
N TRP A 173 -7.71 9.81 -9.25
CA TRP A 173 -7.34 9.90 -7.85
C TRP A 173 -8.55 9.62 -6.97
N VAL A 174 -8.38 8.64 -6.08
CA VAL A 174 -9.36 8.25 -5.06
C VAL A 174 -8.86 8.77 -3.72
N ASP A 175 -9.61 9.68 -3.13
CA ASP A 175 -9.35 10.22 -1.80
C ASP A 175 -10.50 9.86 -0.87
N ASP A 176 -10.19 9.46 0.35
CA ASP A 176 -11.17 9.03 1.32
C ASP A 176 -11.00 9.75 2.65
N THR A 177 -12.10 9.94 3.35
CA THR A 177 -12.12 10.52 4.68
C THR A 177 -13.13 9.77 5.54
N VAL A 178 -12.74 9.48 6.77
CA VAL A 178 -13.61 8.92 7.80
C VAL A 178 -13.75 9.95 8.91
N THR A 179 -14.99 10.27 9.29
CA THR A 179 -15.28 11.17 10.42
C THR A 179 -16.32 10.52 11.33
N PHE A 180 -16.15 10.67 12.64
CA PHE A 180 -17.11 10.14 13.61
C PHE A 180 -18.05 11.26 14.07
N GLU A 181 -19.32 11.16 13.71
CA GLU A 181 -20.35 12.16 14.00
C GLU A 181 -21.64 11.48 14.49
N LYS A 182 -22.22 11.98 15.55
CA LYS A 182 -23.52 11.50 16.10
C LYS A 182 -23.60 9.99 16.35
N GLY A 183 -22.49 9.38 16.82
CA GLY A 183 -22.44 7.94 17.11
C GLY A 183 -22.33 7.04 15.89
N ARG A 184 -21.97 7.58 14.71
CA ARG A 184 -21.75 6.84 13.46
C ARG A 184 -20.51 7.32 12.77
N HIS A 185 -19.83 6.44 12.02
CA HIS A 185 -18.76 6.83 11.12
C HIS A 185 -19.38 7.27 9.79
N LYS A 186 -19.02 8.46 9.36
CA LYS A 186 -19.34 8.99 8.03
C LYS A 186 -18.14 8.79 7.14
N VAL A 187 -18.31 7.97 6.12
CA VAL A 187 -17.30 7.69 5.11
C VAL A 187 -17.61 8.49 3.85
N ARG A 188 -16.62 9.22 3.36
CA ARG A 188 -16.69 9.90 2.07
C ARG A 188 -15.53 9.39 1.22
N VAL A 189 -15.82 8.93 0.01
CA VAL A 189 -14.84 8.58 -1.00
C VAL A 189 -15.04 9.50 -2.19
N SER A 190 -14.04 10.32 -2.48
CA SER A 190 -14.02 11.28 -3.57
C SER A 190 -13.17 10.76 -4.72
N ILE A 191 -13.73 10.62 -5.90
CA ILE A 191 -13.08 10.08 -7.08
C ILE A 191 -12.93 11.21 -8.09
N TYR A 192 -11.70 11.54 -8.44
CA TYR A 192 -11.36 12.61 -9.39
C TYR A 192 -10.77 11.99 -10.65
N ASN A 193 -11.39 12.24 -11.81
CA ASN A 193 -10.83 11.80 -13.07
C ASN A 193 -9.98 12.90 -13.72
N TYR A 194 -8.66 12.84 -13.53
CA TYR A 194 -7.69 13.73 -14.20
C TYR A 194 -7.01 13.07 -15.39
N THR A 195 -7.65 12.05 -15.99
CA THR A 195 -7.20 11.51 -17.28
C THR A 195 -7.85 12.27 -18.44
N PRO A 196 -7.27 12.24 -19.65
CA PRO A 196 -7.87 12.89 -20.83
C PRO A 196 -9.19 12.26 -21.26
N GLN A 197 -9.47 11.03 -20.84
CA GLN A 197 -10.64 10.24 -21.23
C GLN A 197 -11.61 10.08 -20.08
N ALA A 198 -12.88 9.85 -20.41
CA ALA A 198 -13.86 9.49 -19.40
C ALA A 198 -13.63 8.04 -18.93
N GLN A 199 -13.67 7.81 -17.63
CA GLN A 199 -13.40 6.53 -16.99
C GLN A 199 -14.70 5.89 -16.47
N ARG A 200 -14.79 4.57 -16.57
CA ARG A 200 -15.82 3.75 -15.94
C ARG A 200 -15.14 2.53 -15.34
N PHE A 201 -15.35 2.28 -14.06
CA PHE A 201 -14.73 1.18 -13.34
C PHE A 201 -15.55 0.85 -12.10
N ASN A 202 -15.22 -0.24 -11.41
CA ASN A 202 -15.87 -0.65 -10.18
C ASN A 202 -14.97 -0.34 -9.00
N LEU A 203 -15.59 0.12 -7.92
CA LEU A 203 -14.95 0.35 -6.63
C LEU A 203 -15.39 -0.72 -5.65
N HIS A 204 -14.44 -1.23 -4.86
CA HIS A 204 -14.70 -2.25 -3.86
C HIS A 204 -14.07 -1.82 -2.54
N MET A 205 -14.71 -2.15 -1.42
CA MET A 205 -14.24 -1.81 -0.08
C MET A 205 -14.46 -2.97 0.87
N VAL A 206 -13.56 -3.11 1.84
CA VAL A 206 -13.75 -4.00 2.99
C VAL A 206 -14.24 -3.14 4.15
N LEU A 207 -15.44 -3.42 4.61
CA LEU A 207 -16.10 -2.72 5.69
C LEU A 207 -16.29 -3.67 6.88
N PRO A 208 -16.41 -3.17 8.11
CA PRO A 208 -16.76 -4.02 9.23
C PRO A 208 -18.11 -4.75 8.99
N PRO A 209 -18.17 -6.07 9.17
CA PRO A 209 -19.36 -6.85 8.90
C PRO A 209 -20.60 -6.32 9.65
N GLY A 210 -21.71 -6.16 8.93
CA GLY A 210 -22.98 -5.68 9.49
C GLY A 210 -23.03 -4.19 9.87
N ALA A 211 -21.94 -3.43 9.69
CA ALA A 211 -21.89 -2.02 10.06
C ALA A 211 -22.51 -1.08 9.00
N PHE A 212 -22.66 -1.51 7.75
CA PHE A 212 -23.15 -0.66 6.66
C PHE A 212 -24.57 -0.15 6.92
N ASP A 213 -24.77 1.17 6.80
CA ASP A 213 -26.06 1.81 6.97
C ASP A 213 -26.63 2.25 5.60
N TYR A 214 -27.77 1.66 5.22
CA TYR A 214 -28.44 1.93 3.94
C TYR A 214 -29.22 3.26 3.92
N GLN A 215 -29.27 3.99 5.04
CA GLN A 215 -30.05 5.22 5.12
C GLN A 215 -29.31 6.42 4.49
N GLY A 216 -30.02 7.19 3.67
CA GLY A 216 -29.50 8.48 3.12
C GLY A 216 -28.44 8.32 2.04
N LEU A 217 -28.36 7.17 1.37
CA LEU A 217 -27.41 6.92 0.29
C LEU A 217 -27.80 7.71 -0.98
N GLN A 218 -26.82 8.36 -1.59
CA GLN A 218 -26.95 8.93 -2.95
C GLN A 218 -26.61 7.88 -4.03
N PHE A 219 -25.63 7.00 -3.74
CA PHE A 219 -25.23 5.88 -4.59
C PHE A 219 -25.34 4.59 -3.81
N PHE A 220 -26.18 3.69 -4.29
CA PHE A 220 -26.32 2.37 -3.69
C PHE A 220 -25.20 1.46 -4.13
N PRO A 221 -24.63 0.65 -3.21
CA PRO A 221 -23.71 -0.40 -3.60
C PRO A 221 -24.44 -1.43 -4.47
N THR A 222 -23.73 -1.99 -5.45
CA THR A 222 -24.22 -3.08 -6.28
C THR A 222 -24.35 -4.36 -5.45
N GLU A 223 -23.45 -4.53 -4.48
CA GLU A 223 -23.43 -5.68 -3.58
C GLU A 223 -22.84 -5.27 -2.23
N VAL A 224 -23.40 -5.76 -1.14
CA VAL A 224 -22.80 -5.76 0.20
C VAL A 224 -22.93 -7.15 0.78
N ARG A 225 -21.82 -7.81 1.04
CA ARG A 225 -21.74 -9.18 1.55
C ARG A 225 -21.72 -9.22 3.07
N GLU A 226 -22.07 -10.37 3.63
CA GLU A 226 -22.04 -10.62 5.07
C GLU A 226 -20.61 -10.52 5.66
N ASP A 227 -19.59 -10.82 4.85
CA ASP A 227 -18.16 -10.70 5.21
C ASP A 227 -17.64 -9.25 5.18
N GLY A 228 -18.50 -8.27 4.90
CA GLY A 228 -18.18 -6.85 4.87
C GLY A 228 -17.67 -6.34 3.52
N LYS A 229 -17.53 -7.20 2.50
CA LYS A 229 -17.14 -6.75 1.15
C LYS A 229 -18.27 -6.02 0.48
N ALA A 230 -18.04 -4.75 0.11
CA ALA A 230 -19.01 -3.90 -0.57
C ALA A 230 -18.46 -3.49 -1.95
N SER A 231 -19.33 -3.44 -2.96
CA SER A 231 -18.96 -3.14 -4.34
C SER A 231 -19.91 -2.10 -4.95
N TRP A 232 -19.35 -1.18 -5.73
CA TRP A 232 -20.09 -0.15 -6.48
C TRP A 232 -19.68 -0.20 -7.95
N GLU A 233 -20.64 -0.27 -8.84
CA GLU A 233 -20.45 0.01 -10.26
C GLU A 233 -20.56 1.53 -10.45
N LEU A 234 -19.45 2.20 -10.80
CA LEU A 234 -19.43 3.64 -10.94
C LEU A 234 -20.00 4.08 -12.30
N PRO A 235 -20.74 5.19 -12.35
CA PRO A 235 -21.11 5.80 -13.61
C PRO A 235 -19.88 6.29 -14.36
N LYS A 236 -20.02 6.56 -15.65
CA LYS A 236 -18.95 7.15 -16.46
C LYS A 236 -18.60 8.54 -15.93
N ILE A 237 -17.36 8.70 -15.44
CA ILE A 237 -16.83 9.95 -14.91
C ILE A 237 -16.08 10.67 -16.04
N ALA A 238 -16.55 11.84 -16.45
CA ALA A 238 -15.92 12.60 -17.52
C ALA A 238 -14.52 13.11 -17.10
N SER A 239 -13.71 13.50 -18.08
CA SER A 239 -12.41 14.13 -17.83
C SER A 239 -12.59 15.42 -17.00
N THR A 240 -11.80 15.59 -15.94
CA THR A 240 -11.86 16.66 -14.94
C THR A 240 -13.08 16.69 -14.02
N ASP A 241 -13.93 15.65 -14.11
CA ASP A 241 -15.07 15.50 -13.23
C ASP A 241 -14.72 14.81 -11.91
N ARG A 242 -15.65 14.96 -10.95
CA ARG A 242 -15.58 14.36 -9.61
C ARG A 242 -16.86 13.60 -9.30
N LEU A 243 -16.70 12.45 -8.65
CA LEU A 243 -17.79 11.67 -8.07
C LEU A 243 -17.53 11.50 -6.58
N ASP A 244 -18.55 11.77 -5.75
CA ASP A 244 -18.47 11.53 -4.30
C ASP A 244 -19.40 10.38 -3.92
N LEU A 245 -18.85 9.36 -3.28
CA LEU A 245 -19.61 8.32 -2.57
C LEU A 245 -19.65 8.69 -1.09
N MET A 246 -20.84 8.73 -0.51
CA MET A 246 -21.04 9.00 0.92
C MET A 246 -21.98 7.96 1.52
N PHE A 247 -21.53 7.38 2.64
CA PHE A 247 -22.33 6.43 3.42
C PHE A 247 -21.95 6.49 4.90
N HIS A 248 -22.71 5.78 5.74
CA HIS A 248 -22.47 5.73 7.16
C HIS A 248 -22.23 4.28 7.60
N LEU A 249 -21.43 4.12 8.65
CA LEU A 249 -21.28 2.85 9.36
C LEU A 249 -21.83 3.02 10.78
N LYS A 250 -22.59 2.03 11.25
CA LYS A 250 -23.25 2.02 12.55
C LYS A 250 -22.73 0.87 13.44
N GLY A 251 -22.95 0.98 14.74
CA GLY A 251 -22.60 -0.09 15.68
C GLY A 251 -21.12 -0.22 16.01
N LEU A 252 -20.31 0.80 15.68
CA LEU A 252 -18.86 0.84 15.91
C LEU A 252 -18.53 1.95 16.92
N ASN A 253 -17.51 1.75 17.76
CA ASN A 253 -16.94 2.81 18.58
C ASN A 253 -16.07 3.73 17.72
N LYS A 254 -15.72 4.91 18.27
CA LYS A 254 -14.95 5.93 17.54
C LYS A 254 -13.62 5.43 17.00
N ASP A 255 -12.94 4.57 17.75
CA ASP A 255 -11.60 4.09 17.43
C ASP A 255 -11.59 2.75 16.65
N ASP A 256 -12.79 2.20 16.36
CA ASP A 256 -12.91 0.90 15.68
C ASP A 256 -12.72 1.01 14.15
N TYR A 257 -12.81 2.23 13.58
CA TYR A 257 -12.71 2.43 12.13
C TYR A 257 -12.19 3.83 11.79
N ASP A 258 -10.99 3.92 11.25
CA ASP A 258 -10.28 5.16 10.92
C ASP A 258 -9.71 5.21 9.49
N GLU A 259 -9.59 4.08 8.82
CA GLU A 259 -9.02 3.96 7.46
C GLU A 259 -9.85 2.99 6.60
N ASN A 260 -9.95 3.29 5.30
CA ASN A 260 -10.68 2.45 4.35
C ASN A 260 -9.71 1.58 3.53
N GLU A 261 -10.04 0.31 3.37
CA GLU A 261 -9.42 -0.54 2.35
C GLU A 261 -10.21 -0.42 1.05
N ILE A 262 -9.60 0.24 0.05
CA ILE A 262 -10.26 0.54 -1.23
C ILE A 262 -9.57 -0.19 -2.36
N TYR A 263 -10.35 -0.90 -3.15
CA TYR A 263 -9.90 -1.63 -4.34
C TYR A 263 -10.64 -1.16 -5.58
N ALA A 264 -10.04 -1.32 -6.76
CA ALA A 264 -10.64 -0.99 -8.04
C ALA A 264 -10.49 -2.14 -9.03
N SER A 265 -11.51 -2.33 -9.88
CA SER A 265 -11.46 -3.25 -11.01
C SER A 265 -12.03 -2.60 -12.27
N GLY A 266 -11.60 -3.04 -13.46
CA GLY A 266 -12.02 -2.44 -14.72
C GLY A 266 -11.28 -1.14 -15.09
N ILE A 267 -10.17 -0.84 -14.42
CA ILE A 267 -9.27 0.27 -14.73
C ILE A 267 -7.82 -0.22 -14.64
N ASN A 268 -6.94 0.30 -15.51
CA ASN A 268 -5.53 -0.03 -15.42
C ASN A 268 -4.92 0.54 -14.13
N PRO A 269 -4.28 -0.30 -13.28
CA PRO A 269 -3.70 0.11 -12.00
C PRO A 269 -2.68 1.25 -12.08
N VAL A 270 -2.04 1.45 -13.23
CA VAL A 270 -1.08 2.55 -13.46
C VAL A 270 -1.76 3.91 -13.42
N PHE A 271 -3.04 3.98 -13.82
CA PHE A 271 -3.79 5.24 -13.88
C PHE A 271 -4.62 5.53 -12.63
N ILE A 272 -4.60 4.68 -11.60
CA ILE A 272 -5.36 4.90 -10.38
C ILE A 272 -4.44 5.08 -9.17
N ILE A 273 -4.73 6.05 -8.34
CA ILE A 273 -4.03 6.32 -7.07
C ILE A 273 -5.07 6.42 -5.95
N GLY A 274 -4.79 5.79 -4.82
CA GLY A 274 -5.67 5.76 -3.65
C GLY A 274 -6.60 4.55 -3.60
N ALA A 275 -6.62 3.70 -4.64
CA ALA A 275 -7.23 2.38 -4.61
C ALA A 275 -6.23 1.33 -5.09
N GLU A 276 -6.36 0.11 -4.61
CA GLU A 276 -5.51 -1.02 -5.01
C GLU A 276 -6.18 -1.85 -6.10
N PRO A 277 -5.40 -2.61 -6.91
CA PRO A 277 -5.98 -3.63 -7.77
C PRO A 277 -6.71 -4.66 -6.92
N LEU A 278 -7.84 -5.15 -7.43
CA LEU A 278 -8.62 -6.15 -6.74
C LEU A 278 -7.81 -7.45 -6.54
N PRO A 279 -7.75 -8.01 -5.31
CA PRO A 279 -7.08 -9.28 -5.06
C PRO A 279 -7.72 -10.41 -5.87
N GLY A 280 -6.90 -11.37 -6.35
CA GLY A 280 -7.38 -12.47 -7.20
C GLY A 280 -8.29 -13.49 -6.50
N ASP A 281 -8.32 -13.47 -5.18
CA ASP A 281 -9.20 -14.29 -4.32
C ASP A 281 -10.58 -13.63 -4.05
N TRP A 282 -10.78 -12.41 -4.57
CA TRP A 282 -12.07 -11.74 -4.49
C TRP A 282 -13.03 -12.31 -5.54
N ASP A 283 -13.96 -13.17 -5.13
CA ASP A 283 -14.95 -13.77 -6.01
C ASP A 283 -15.97 -12.72 -6.48
N LEU A 284 -15.85 -12.32 -7.74
CA LEU A 284 -16.73 -11.33 -8.40
C LEU A 284 -17.86 -12.00 -9.17
N LYS A 285 -18.34 -13.18 -8.80
CA LYS A 285 -19.45 -13.84 -9.49
C LYS A 285 -20.66 -12.91 -9.63
N GLY A 286 -20.89 -12.45 -10.86
CA GLY A 286 -22.03 -11.58 -11.22
C GLY A 286 -21.69 -10.12 -11.54
N LEU A 287 -20.46 -9.64 -11.28
CA LEU A 287 -20.03 -8.31 -11.72
C LEU A 287 -19.43 -8.37 -13.14
N GLN A 288 -19.94 -7.55 -14.06
CA GLN A 288 -19.33 -7.44 -15.39
C GLN A 288 -17.97 -6.75 -15.26
N VAL A 289 -16.89 -7.51 -15.41
CA VAL A 289 -15.55 -6.95 -15.54
C VAL A 289 -15.42 -6.39 -16.94
N THR A 290 -15.40 -5.08 -17.09
CA THR A 290 -15.06 -4.45 -18.37
C THR A 290 -13.57 -4.69 -18.61
N GLU A 291 -13.22 -5.44 -19.65
CA GLU A 291 -11.82 -5.64 -20.06
C GLU A 291 -11.17 -4.28 -20.30
N SER A 292 -10.01 -4.07 -19.67
CA SER A 292 -9.20 -2.88 -19.87
C SER A 292 -8.70 -2.85 -21.32
N VAL A 293 -9.01 -1.78 -22.05
CA VAL A 293 -8.37 -1.49 -23.33
C VAL A 293 -6.89 -1.27 -23.05
N GLU A 294 -6.02 -2.11 -23.63
CA GLU A 294 -4.58 -1.93 -23.54
C GLU A 294 -4.20 -0.54 -24.07
N PRO A 295 -3.36 0.21 -23.36
CA PRO A 295 -2.85 1.48 -23.88
C PRO A 295 -2.00 1.21 -25.13
N PRO A 296 -2.00 2.13 -26.13
CA PRO A 296 -1.08 2.02 -27.26
C PRO A 296 0.35 1.99 -26.72
N VAL A 297 1.11 1.01 -27.16
CA VAL A 297 2.54 0.88 -26.90
C VAL A 297 3.19 2.17 -27.42
N GLN A 298 3.74 2.99 -26.53
CA GLN A 298 4.65 4.06 -26.91
C GLN A 298 5.95 3.35 -27.30
N GLU A 299 6.27 3.32 -28.59
CA GLU A 299 7.61 3.04 -29.04
C GLU A 299 8.52 4.12 -28.44
N GLU A 300 9.39 3.71 -27.52
CA GLU A 300 10.50 4.55 -27.10
C GLU A 300 11.40 4.72 -28.31
N GLU A 301 11.40 5.92 -28.92
CA GLU A 301 12.46 6.32 -29.85
C GLU A 301 13.75 6.32 -29.00
N GLU A 302 14.58 5.31 -29.22
CA GLU A 302 15.97 5.31 -28.76
C GLU A 302 16.68 6.45 -29.51
N ASP A 303 16.91 7.57 -28.83
CA ASP A 303 17.84 8.60 -29.30
C ASP A 303 19.23 7.97 -29.41
N GLU A 304 19.59 7.52 -30.65
CA GLU A 304 20.96 7.21 -30.98
C GLU A 304 21.80 8.49 -30.82
N VAL A 305 22.52 8.57 -29.70
CA VAL A 305 23.57 9.58 -29.52
C VAL A 305 24.75 9.18 -30.36
N ASP A 306 24.82 9.79 -31.56
CA ASP A 306 25.93 9.68 -32.49
C ASP A 306 27.18 10.32 -31.83
N TYR A 307 28.07 9.49 -31.31
CA TYR A 307 29.40 9.92 -30.85
C TYR A 307 30.27 10.13 -32.10
N ASP A 308 30.40 11.38 -32.52
CA ASP A 308 31.35 11.81 -33.54
C ASP A 308 32.80 11.62 -33.05
N GLU A 309 33.42 10.51 -33.48
CA GLU A 309 34.85 10.22 -33.35
C GLU A 309 35.62 11.02 -34.41
N SER A 310 35.81 12.29 -34.19
CA SER A 310 36.76 13.08 -34.99
C SER A 310 37.40 14.19 -34.16
N THR A 311 38.48 13.84 -33.45
CA THR A 311 39.67 14.77 -33.28
C THR A 311 40.77 14.05 -32.50
N GLU A 312 41.53 13.21 -33.16
CA GLU A 312 42.93 12.97 -32.86
C GLU A 312 43.73 12.99 -34.13
N ALA A 313 44.34 14.11 -34.46
CA ALA A 313 45.61 14.21 -35.14
C ALA A 313 46.01 15.67 -35.25
N LEU A 314 47.20 15.95 -34.71
CA LEU A 314 48.09 17.10 -34.89
C LEU A 314 48.43 17.68 -33.49
N ASN A 315 49.64 17.55 -32.95
CA ASN A 315 50.99 17.85 -33.54
C ASN A 315 52.09 17.30 -32.67
N ASP A 316 53.03 16.60 -33.29
CA ASP A 316 54.43 16.70 -32.99
C ASP A 316 54.95 18.03 -33.56
N ASP A 317 55.61 18.85 -32.74
CA ASP A 317 56.88 19.58 -32.95
C ASP A 317 57.27 20.27 -31.62
#